data_c6a093c7e61571cc0d3a011954eb8741
#
_entry.id   c6a093c7e61571cc0d3a011954eb8741
#
_cell.length_a   1.000
_cell.length_b   1.000
_cell.length_c   1.000
_cell.angle_alpha   90.00
_cell.angle_beta   90.00
_cell.angle_gamma   90.00
#
_symmetry.space_group_name_H-M   'P 1'
#
loop_
_entity.id
_entity.type
_entity.pdbx_description
1 polymer ?
#
loop_
_entity_poly.entity_id
_entity_poly.type
_entity_poly.pdbx_seq_one_letter_code
_entity_poly.pdbx_strand_id
1 'polypeptide(L)'
;MLLTRKSGCKITTFPSIHKIFSIFFVFLHPDMAQFTDNELSILIPTYNCVCVELVRSLHQQAMEAGIKFEIIVADDGSTDASAIQANREIATLPHCQFIERTENSGRAAIRNFLARQASHAYLLYIDSDMTVISDDFISRYLACLPAQVVDGGVAIMADSEEQKQLLRYRYEKAEEPHHTATERQKTPYQHLHTANLLIACELMLQHPFDERLRHYGYEDVLLGKTLQRQRIPIQHIDNPLGFCIFESNAAFVAKTEEGLRTLCQFRSDLRGYSRMLTFVQGIHIPAILWLIRMFHLMFGATIRRNLCGSRPILSLFKIYRLGYYLSLLNHREG
;
A
#
# COMPACT_ATOMS: atom_id res chain seq x y z
N MET A 1 -37.95 -52.82 -56.82
CA MET A 1 -36.81 -52.48 -57.66
C MET A 1 -36.54 -50.98 -57.45
N LEU A 2 -35.58 -50.65 -56.65
CA LEU A 2 -34.92 -49.35 -56.62
C LEU A 2 -33.91 -49.32 -55.45
N LEU A 3 -32.70 -49.15 -55.81
CA LEU A 3 -31.51 -49.15 -54.93
C LEU A 3 -31.40 -47.83 -54.18
N THR A 4 -31.20 -47.88 -52.89
CA THR A 4 -30.80 -46.71 -52.07
C THR A 4 -29.31 -46.80 -51.78
N ARG A 5 -28.53 -45.85 -52.30
CA ARG A 5 -27.14 -45.56 -51.94
C ARG A 5 -27.08 -44.79 -50.62
N LYS A 6 -26.40 -45.33 -49.61
CA LYS A 6 -25.93 -44.62 -48.42
C LYS A 6 -24.59 -43.96 -48.73
N SER A 7 -24.53 -42.64 -48.73
CA SER A 7 -23.25 -41.90 -48.69
C SER A 7 -22.87 -41.60 -47.24
N GLY A 8 -21.77 -42.20 -46.75
CA GLY A 8 -21.23 -41.90 -45.46
C GLY A 8 -20.38 -40.60 -45.47
N CYS A 9 -20.78 -39.64 -44.71
CA CYS A 9 -19.98 -38.45 -44.46
C CYS A 9 -19.04 -38.73 -43.29
N LYS A 10 -17.72 -38.72 -43.52
CA LYS A 10 -16.70 -38.79 -42.48
C LYS A 10 -16.59 -37.39 -41.85
N ILE A 11 -16.99 -37.26 -40.59
CA ILE A 11 -16.75 -36.05 -39.78
C ILE A 11 -15.30 -36.12 -39.31
N THR A 12 -14.46 -35.25 -39.86
CA THR A 12 -13.12 -34.99 -39.36
C THR A 12 -13.25 -34.10 -38.11
N THR A 13 -12.95 -34.64 -36.96
CA THR A 13 -12.87 -33.87 -35.69
C THR A 13 -11.69 -32.91 -35.76
N PHE A 14 -11.97 -31.60 -35.73
CA PHE A 14 -10.95 -30.59 -35.53
C PHE A 14 -10.48 -30.61 -34.05
N PRO A 15 -9.18 -30.49 -33.76
CA PRO A 15 -8.71 -30.37 -32.38
C PRO A 15 -9.19 -29.05 -31.78
N SER A 16 -9.63 -29.12 -30.52
CA SER A 16 -10.21 -28.02 -29.79
C SER A 16 -9.27 -26.79 -29.71
N ILE A 17 -9.84 -25.61 -29.90
CA ILE A 17 -9.16 -24.30 -29.89
C ILE A 17 -8.32 -24.10 -28.62
N HIS A 18 -8.62 -24.76 -27.49
CA HIS A 18 -7.85 -24.74 -26.27
C HIS A 18 -6.41 -25.27 -26.38
N LYS A 19 -6.13 -26.22 -27.27
CA LYS A 19 -4.76 -26.73 -27.45
C LYS A 19 -3.89 -25.81 -28.30
N ILE A 20 -4.47 -25.00 -29.17
CA ILE A 20 -3.72 -24.06 -30.03
C ILE A 20 -3.28 -22.83 -29.19
N PHE A 21 -4.09 -22.38 -28.22
CA PHE A 21 -3.70 -21.29 -27.31
C PHE A 21 -2.58 -21.67 -26.35
N SER A 22 -2.51 -22.91 -25.87
CA SER A 22 -1.42 -23.38 -25.02
C SER A 22 -0.07 -23.47 -25.73
N ILE A 23 -0.06 -23.68 -27.03
CA ILE A 23 1.19 -23.80 -27.82
C ILE A 23 1.71 -22.38 -28.21
N PHE A 24 0.83 -21.40 -28.38
CA PHE A 24 1.26 -20.03 -28.73
C PHE A 24 1.85 -19.26 -27.54
N PHE A 25 1.53 -19.64 -26.29
CA PHE A 25 2.07 -19.01 -25.08
C PHE A 25 3.49 -19.48 -24.73
N VAL A 26 3.93 -20.64 -25.27
CA VAL A 26 5.26 -21.21 -24.99
C VAL A 26 6.37 -20.62 -25.90
N PHE A 27 6.02 -19.93 -26.99
CA PHE A 27 7.01 -19.45 -27.97
C PHE A 27 7.39 -17.98 -27.88
N LEU A 28 6.84 -17.21 -26.92
CA LEU A 28 7.05 -15.74 -26.89
C LEU A 28 8.07 -15.22 -25.90
N HIS A 29 8.61 -16.03 -24.97
CA HIS A 29 9.76 -15.64 -24.14
C HIS A 29 10.57 -16.87 -23.71
N PRO A 30 11.74 -17.13 -24.35
CA PRO A 30 12.63 -18.22 -23.91
C PRO A 30 13.33 -17.97 -22.55
N ASP A 31 13.25 -16.76 -21.99
CA ASP A 31 13.91 -16.40 -20.72
C ASP A 31 13.02 -16.50 -19.46
N MET A 32 11.74 -16.89 -19.59
CA MET A 32 10.82 -17.05 -18.44
C MET A 32 11.01 -18.38 -17.66
N ALA A 33 12.01 -19.17 -17.96
CA ALA A 33 12.11 -20.57 -17.47
C ALA A 33 13.08 -20.76 -16.30
N GLN A 34 13.44 -19.72 -15.51
CA GLN A 34 14.38 -19.89 -14.38
C GLN A 34 14.08 -19.08 -13.12
N PHE A 35 12.89 -18.53 -12.93
CA PHE A 35 12.54 -18.03 -11.60
C PHE A 35 12.02 -19.20 -10.76
N THR A 36 12.86 -19.68 -9.84
CA THR A 36 12.37 -20.56 -8.77
C THR A 36 11.36 -19.76 -7.97
N ASP A 37 10.16 -20.29 -7.73
CA ASP A 37 8.99 -19.60 -7.12
C ASP A 37 9.23 -19.06 -5.69
N ASN A 38 10.45 -19.14 -5.16
CA ASN A 38 10.82 -18.82 -3.78
C ASN A 38 11.98 -17.81 -3.68
N GLU A 39 11.94 -16.75 -4.47
CA GLU A 39 12.95 -15.66 -4.42
C GLU A 39 12.28 -14.34 -4.05
N LEU A 40 12.79 -13.65 -3.00
CA LEU A 40 12.12 -12.49 -2.41
C LEU A 40 13.09 -11.33 -2.13
N SER A 41 12.79 -10.15 -2.65
CA SER A 41 13.41 -8.89 -2.24
C SER A 41 12.48 -8.17 -1.26
N ILE A 42 12.92 -8.01 -0.01
CA ILE A 42 12.20 -7.26 1.03
C ILE A 42 12.69 -5.82 0.97
N LEU A 43 11.77 -4.88 0.73
CA LEU A 43 12.05 -3.49 0.42
C LEU A 43 11.49 -2.57 1.50
N ILE A 44 12.37 -1.88 2.22
CA ILE A 44 12.01 -1.03 3.35
C ILE A 44 12.46 0.41 3.09
N PRO A 45 11.54 1.30 2.68
CA PRO A 45 11.82 2.74 2.66
C PRO A 45 11.83 3.28 4.09
N THR A 46 12.84 4.07 4.45
CA THR A 46 12.92 4.69 5.78
C THR A 46 13.18 6.19 5.70
N TYR A 47 12.63 6.94 6.66
CA TYR A 47 12.88 8.36 6.87
C TYR A 47 12.70 8.69 8.36
N ASN A 48 13.80 9.13 9.01
CA ASN A 48 13.83 9.45 10.44
C ASN A 48 13.25 8.32 11.33
N CYS A 49 13.48 7.06 10.98
CA CYS A 49 12.97 5.90 11.68
C CYS A 49 14.05 4.82 11.79
N VAL A 50 14.22 4.27 12.98
CA VAL A 50 15.08 3.12 13.23
C VAL A 50 14.31 1.84 12.95
N CYS A 51 14.84 0.97 12.07
CA CYS A 51 14.16 -0.27 11.67
C CYS A 51 15.02 -1.53 11.79
N VAL A 52 16.09 -1.49 12.60
CA VAL A 52 17.04 -2.61 12.79
C VAL A 52 16.32 -3.86 13.27
N GLU A 53 15.44 -3.76 14.29
CA GLU A 53 14.72 -4.91 14.85
C GLU A 53 13.71 -5.51 13.86
N LEU A 54 13.05 -4.66 13.06
CA LEU A 54 12.20 -5.11 11.95
C LEU A 54 13.01 -5.95 10.97
N VAL A 55 14.17 -5.44 10.55
CA VAL A 55 15.05 -6.15 9.60
C VAL A 55 15.56 -7.45 10.20
N ARG A 56 15.96 -7.49 11.46
CA ARG A 56 16.41 -8.72 12.15
C ARG A 56 15.33 -9.80 12.16
N SER A 57 14.09 -9.41 12.51
CA SER A 57 12.95 -10.34 12.53
C SER A 57 12.65 -10.91 11.14
N LEU A 58 12.65 -10.06 10.11
CA LEU A 58 12.42 -10.47 8.72
C LEU A 58 13.56 -11.35 8.20
N HIS A 59 14.80 -10.98 8.50
CA HIS A 59 15.99 -11.75 8.13
C HIS A 59 15.96 -13.15 8.74
N GLN A 60 15.67 -13.26 10.04
CA GLN A 60 15.56 -14.55 10.72
C GLN A 60 14.53 -15.45 10.05
N GLN A 61 13.31 -14.94 9.79
CA GLN A 61 12.26 -15.75 9.15
C GLN A 61 12.60 -16.14 7.71
N ALA A 62 13.27 -15.28 6.95
CA ALA A 62 13.69 -15.60 5.59
C ALA A 62 14.78 -16.67 5.57
N MET A 63 15.72 -16.62 6.52
CA MET A 63 16.74 -17.66 6.71
C MET A 63 16.09 -19.00 7.12
N GLU A 64 15.15 -19.00 8.05
CA GLU A 64 14.42 -20.20 8.50
C GLU A 64 13.58 -20.82 7.38
N ALA A 65 13.00 -19.98 6.51
CA ALA A 65 12.25 -20.44 5.34
C ALA A 65 13.14 -21.06 4.24
N GLY A 66 14.46 -20.88 4.30
CA GLY A 66 15.44 -21.47 3.38
C GLY A 66 15.30 -20.97 1.93
N ILE A 67 14.80 -19.74 1.73
CA ILE A 67 14.62 -19.12 0.42
C ILE A 67 15.83 -18.29 0.00
N LYS A 68 15.93 -17.97 -1.29
CA LYS A 68 16.82 -16.91 -1.74
C LYS A 68 16.15 -15.56 -1.44
N PHE A 69 16.84 -14.69 -0.74
CA PHE A 69 16.29 -13.39 -0.40
C PHE A 69 17.37 -12.31 -0.30
N GLU A 70 16.91 -11.09 -0.36
CA GLU A 70 17.65 -9.90 0.04
C GLU A 70 16.72 -8.95 0.81
N ILE A 71 17.31 -8.14 1.69
CA ILE A 71 16.61 -7.04 2.37
C ILE A 71 17.32 -5.75 2.00
N ILE A 72 16.60 -4.84 1.33
CA ILE A 72 17.13 -3.55 0.93
C ILE A 72 16.40 -2.47 1.69
N VAL A 73 17.13 -1.80 2.59
CA VAL A 73 16.65 -0.61 3.30
C VAL A 73 17.21 0.61 2.62
N ALA A 74 16.36 1.55 2.21
CA ALA A 74 16.81 2.81 1.64
C ALA A 74 16.32 3.99 2.49
N ASP A 75 17.27 4.77 2.99
CA ASP A 75 17.04 6.02 3.69
C ASP A 75 16.76 7.13 2.69
N ASP A 76 15.61 7.77 2.79
CA ASP A 76 15.17 8.84 1.87
C ASP A 76 15.61 10.24 2.34
N GLY A 77 16.89 10.38 2.67
CA GLY A 77 17.47 11.67 3.09
C GLY A 77 17.04 12.08 4.49
N SER A 78 17.11 11.18 5.46
CA SER A 78 16.79 11.47 6.86
C SER A 78 17.64 12.64 7.41
N THR A 79 17.04 13.41 8.29
CA THR A 79 17.70 14.49 9.05
C THR A 79 18.09 14.07 10.46
N ASP A 80 17.58 12.94 10.93
CA ASP A 80 17.95 12.34 12.22
C ASP A 80 19.21 11.49 12.08
N ALA A 81 20.36 12.07 12.45
CA ALA A 81 21.64 11.39 12.41
C ALA A 81 21.70 10.15 13.31
N SER A 82 20.93 10.10 14.40
CA SER A 82 20.89 8.95 15.30
C SER A 82 20.18 7.76 14.65
N ALA A 83 19.10 7.99 13.92
CA ALA A 83 18.40 6.96 13.18
C ALA A 83 19.27 6.41 12.04
N ILE A 84 19.95 7.28 11.28
CA ILE A 84 20.89 6.87 10.23
C ILE A 84 22.00 5.99 10.82
N GLN A 85 22.65 6.45 11.91
CA GLN A 85 23.74 5.73 12.54
C GLN A 85 23.31 4.34 13.04
N ALA A 86 22.11 4.23 13.65
CA ALA A 86 21.57 2.95 14.09
C ALA A 86 21.30 2.01 12.89
N ASN A 87 20.71 2.52 11.83
CA ASN A 87 20.35 1.70 10.65
C ASN A 87 21.57 1.21 9.86
N ARG A 88 22.75 1.83 9.98
CA ARG A 88 24.00 1.32 9.37
C ARG A 88 24.36 -0.10 9.82
N GLU A 89 23.91 -0.51 11.01
CA GLU A 89 24.10 -1.87 11.50
C GLU A 89 23.45 -2.92 10.58
N ILE A 90 22.39 -2.56 9.86
CA ILE A 90 21.70 -3.44 8.91
C ILE A 90 22.66 -4.02 7.87
N ALA A 91 23.62 -3.24 7.39
CA ALA A 91 24.60 -3.67 6.39
C ALA A 91 25.57 -4.75 6.90
N THR A 92 25.59 -5.04 8.21
CA THR A 92 26.40 -6.13 8.79
C THR A 92 25.72 -7.50 8.68
N LEU A 93 24.41 -7.54 8.43
CA LEU A 93 23.66 -8.77 8.28
C LEU A 93 23.84 -9.34 6.87
N PRO A 94 24.03 -10.67 6.70
CA PRO A 94 24.08 -11.29 5.39
C PRO A 94 22.80 -11.01 4.58
N HIS A 95 22.92 -10.82 3.28
CA HIS A 95 21.80 -10.53 2.39
C HIS A 95 21.04 -9.22 2.68
N CYS A 96 21.61 -8.32 3.49
CA CYS A 96 21.03 -7.04 3.82
C CYS A 96 21.87 -5.88 3.28
N GLN A 97 21.19 -4.84 2.80
CA GLN A 97 21.81 -3.60 2.32
C GLN A 97 21.13 -2.40 2.99
N PHE A 98 21.94 -1.40 3.37
CA PHE A 98 21.47 -0.08 3.80
C PHE A 98 21.99 0.98 2.83
N ILE A 99 21.08 1.68 2.15
CA ILE A 99 21.40 2.69 1.13
C ILE A 99 21.03 4.06 1.68
N GLU A 100 22.02 4.92 1.90
CA GLU A 100 21.82 6.30 2.32
C GLU A 100 21.64 7.20 1.11
N ARG A 101 20.52 7.93 1.01
CA ARG A 101 20.30 8.96 -0.01
C ARG A 101 20.44 10.33 0.62
N THR A 102 20.87 11.30 -0.18
CA THR A 102 21.15 12.67 0.29
C THR A 102 19.93 13.57 0.35
N GLU A 103 18.86 13.22 -0.38
CA GLU A 103 17.67 14.05 -0.54
C GLU A 103 16.39 13.23 -0.36
N ASN A 104 15.39 13.84 0.28
CA ASN A 104 14.06 13.25 0.39
C ASN A 104 13.34 13.38 -0.96
N SER A 105 13.03 12.25 -1.55
CA SER A 105 12.33 12.17 -2.85
C SER A 105 10.83 11.91 -2.72
N GLY A 106 10.38 11.55 -1.53
CA GLY A 106 9.00 11.20 -1.23
C GLY A 106 8.69 9.71 -1.43
N ARG A 107 7.56 9.30 -0.85
CA ARG A 107 7.17 7.88 -0.69
C ARG A 107 7.07 7.10 -2.00
N ALA A 108 6.55 7.70 -3.06
CA ALA A 108 6.44 7.06 -4.37
C ALA A 108 7.82 6.82 -4.99
N ALA A 109 8.67 7.85 -5.00
CA ALA A 109 9.98 7.79 -5.65
C ALA A 109 10.95 6.83 -4.92
N ILE A 110 10.95 6.81 -3.57
CA ILE A 110 11.81 5.89 -2.82
C ILE A 110 11.39 4.43 -3.03
N ARG A 111 10.08 4.11 -3.10
CA ARG A 111 9.61 2.75 -3.40
C ARG A 111 9.96 2.32 -4.82
N ASN A 112 9.84 3.23 -5.81
CA ASN A 112 10.29 2.97 -7.18
C ASN A 112 11.81 2.78 -7.25
N PHE A 113 12.57 3.56 -6.49
CA PHE A 113 14.02 3.38 -6.38
C PHE A 113 14.34 1.98 -5.86
N LEU A 114 13.74 1.55 -4.75
CA LEU A 114 13.93 0.23 -4.17
C LEU A 114 13.58 -0.90 -5.15
N ALA A 115 12.46 -0.78 -5.90
CA ALA A 115 12.10 -1.77 -6.92
C ALA A 115 13.17 -1.94 -7.99
N ARG A 116 13.85 -0.85 -8.38
CA ARG A 116 14.95 -0.89 -9.36
C ARG A 116 16.26 -1.47 -8.82
N GLN A 117 16.43 -1.51 -7.49
CA GLN A 117 17.58 -2.15 -6.84
C GLN A 117 17.37 -3.66 -6.61
N ALA A 118 16.14 -4.10 -6.61
CA ALA A 118 15.77 -5.49 -6.33
C ALA A 118 16.22 -6.44 -7.44
N SER A 119 16.67 -7.64 -7.02
CA SER A 119 17.19 -8.68 -7.92
C SER A 119 16.31 -9.94 -8.00
N HIS A 120 15.24 -10.03 -7.19
CA HIS A 120 14.38 -11.20 -7.14
C HIS A 120 13.01 -10.99 -7.81
N ALA A 121 12.32 -12.10 -8.11
CA ALA A 121 11.06 -12.11 -8.85
C ALA A 121 9.89 -11.45 -8.10
N TYR A 122 9.92 -11.48 -6.77
CA TYR A 122 8.89 -10.89 -5.92
C TYR A 122 9.45 -9.83 -5.00
N LEU A 123 8.72 -8.73 -4.85
CA LEU A 123 9.02 -7.62 -3.97
C LEU A 123 8.06 -7.64 -2.79
N LEU A 124 8.56 -7.56 -1.57
CA LEU A 124 7.76 -7.37 -0.36
C LEU A 124 8.05 -5.99 0.22
N TYR A 125 7.17 -5.03 -0.04
CA TYR A 125 7.25 -3.70 0.57
C TYR A 125 6.77 -3.73 2.01
N ILE A 126 7.58 -3.15 2.89
CA ILE A 126 7.28 -3.00 4.32
C ILE A 126 7.68 -1.58 4.75
N ASP A 127 6.77 -0.83 5.38
CA ASP A 127 7.12 0.48 5.94
C ASP A 127 8.00 0.29 7.18
N SER A 128 8.97 1.18 7.38
CA SER A 128 9.99 1.08 8.44
C SER A 128 9.46 1.22 9.87
N ASP A 129 8.24 1.73 10.04
CA ASP A 129 7.55 1.89 11.32
C ASP A 129 6.65 0.70 11.69
N MET A 130 6.80 -0.42 11.00
CA MET A 130 6.08 -1.67 11.27
C MET A 130 6.86 -2.63 12.16
N THR A 131 6.15 -3.60 12.75
CA THR A 131 6.70 -4.68 13.58
C THR A 131 6.16 -6.03 13.11
N VAL A 132 7.03 -7.03 13.01
CA VAL A 132 6.60 -8.41 12.74
C VAL A 132 5.95 -8.98 14.01
N ILE A 133 4.71 -9.48 13.89
CA ILE A 133 3.90 -9.96 15.02
C ILE A 133 3.55 -11.46 14.92
N SER A 134 4.06 -12.15 13.88
CA SER A 134 3.82 -13.57 13.65
C SER A 134 5.12 -14.24 13.23
N ASP A 135 5.40 -15.42 13.79
CA ASP A 135 6.62 -16.18 13.50
C ASP A 135 6.61 -16.84 12.10
N ASP A 136 5.46 -16.86 11.43
CA ASP A 136 5.25 -17.44 10.10
C ASP A 136 4.93 -16.39 9.02
N PHE A 137 5.26 -15.12 9.28
CA PHE A 137 4.92 -13.98 8.39
C PHE A 137 5.45 -14.18 6.96
N ILE A 138 6.73 -14.53 6.79
CA ILE A 138 7.32 -14.79 5.46
C ILE A 138 6.70 -16.04 4.83
N SER A 139 6.54 -17.13 5.58
CA SER A 139 5.98 -18.38 5.07
C SER A 139 4.56 -18.23 4.54
N ARG A 140 3.73 -17.38 5.17
CA ARG A 140 2.38 -17.07 4.68
C ARG A 140 2.38 -16.39 3.32
N TYR A 141 3.35 -15.51 3.05
CA TYR A 141 3.50 -14.91 1.72
C TYR A 141 3.96 -15.93 0.67
N LEU A 142 4.91 -16.79 1.03
CA LEU A 142 5.38 -17.84 0.12
C LEU A 142 4.26 -18.82 -0.27
N ALA A 143 3.35 -19.10 0.68
CA ALA A 143 2.18 -19.94 0.41
C ALA A 143 1.17 -19.32 -0.58
N CYS A 144 1.24 -18.01 -0.83
CA CYS A 144 0.40 -17.33 -1.80
C CYS A 144 0.94 -17.40 -3.23
N LEU A 145 2.20 -17.73 -3.41
CA LEU A 145 2.82 -17.76 -4.74
C LEU A 145 2.19 -18.84 -5.64
N PRO A 146 2.00 -18.58 -6.93
CA PRO A 146 2.51 -17.46 -7.74
C PRO A 146 1.57 -16.23 -7.85
N ALA A 147 0.82 -15.87 -6.81
CA ALA A 147 -0.03 -14.66 -6.86
C ALA A 147 0.81 -13.41 -7.15
N GLN A 148 0.32 -12.57 -8.08
CA GLN A 148 1.08 -11.39 -8.52
C GLN A 148 1.03 -10.22 -7.52
N VAL A 149 -0.06 -10.10 -6.74
CA VAL A 149 -0.23 -9.03 -5.74
C VAL A 149 -0.94 -9.59 -4.52
N VAL A 150 -0.31 -9.48 -3.35
CA VAL A 150 -0.87 -9.93 -2.06
C VAL A 150 -0.69 -8.84 -1.01
N ASP A 151 -1.79 -8.42 -0.37
CA ASP A 151 -1.80 -7.45 0.73
C ASP A 151 -2.06 -8.17 2.06
N GLY A 152 -1.11 -8.10 2.99
CA GLY A 152 -1.18 -8.75 4.30
C GLY A 152 -1.99 -7.99 5.35
N GLY A 153 -2.15 -6.68 5.17
CA GLY A 153 -2.84 -5.78 6.10
C GLY A 153 -1.97 -5.29 7.26
N VAL A 154 -2.61 -4.51 8.14
CA VAL A 154 -1.97 -3.87 9.30
C VAL A 154 -2.83 -4.09 10.54
N ALA A 155 -2.21 -4.43 11.66
CA ALA A 155 -2.83 -4.51 12.98
C ALA A 155 -2.42 -3.31 13.83
N ILE A 156 -3.39 -2.68 14.49
CA ILE A 156 -3.14 -1.50 15.32
C ILE A 156 -2.83 -1.93 16.75
N MET A 157 -1.61 -1.67 17.19
CA MET A 157 -1.09 -2.03 18.50
C MET A 157 -0.72 -0.80 19.31
N ALA A 158 -0.65 -0.92 20.62
CA ALA A 158 -0.14 0.13 21.49
C ALA A 158 0.70 -0.50 22.60
N ASP A 159 1.86 0.09 22.84
CA ASP A 159 2.81 -0.38 23.86
C ASP A 159 2.54 0.24 25.22
N SER A 160 1.72 1.29 25.30
CA SER A 160 1.37 1.96 26.54
C SER A 160 -0.06 2.53 26.55
N GLU A 161 -0.58 2.82 27.75
CA GLU A 161 -1.89 3.48 27.92
C GLU A 161 -1.90 4.92 27.38
N GLU A 162 -0.74 5.61 27.40
CA GLU A 162 -0.58 6.95 26.84
C GLU A 162 -0.78 6.94 25.32
N GLN A 163 -0.21 5.94 24.62
CA GLN A 163 -0.39 5.78 23.18
C GLN A 163 -1.87 5.57 22.82
N LYS A 164 -2.64 4.85 23.65
CA LYS A 164 -4.09 4.64 23.42
C LYS A 164 -4.91 5.91 23.50
N GLN A 165 -4.38 6.98 24.10
CA GLN A 165 -5.04 8.30 24.13
C GLN A 165 -4.75 9.13 22.88
N LEU A 166 -3.76 8.77 22.07
CA LEU A 166 -3.40 9.52 20.87
C LEU A 166 -4.51 9.44 19.81
N LEU A 167 -4.71 10.56 19.13
CA LEU A 167 -5.76 10.69 18.10
C LEU A 167 -5.61 9.67 17.00
N ARG A 168 -4.36 9.44 16.52
CA ARG A 168 -4.08 8.47 15.47
C ARG A 168 -4.43 7.07 15.91
N TYR A 169 -3.95 6.62 17.09
CA TYR A 169 -4.30 5.29 17.60
C TYR A 169 -5.82 5.09 17.66
N ARG A 170 -6.54 6.03 18.26
CA ARG A 170 -8.00 5.95 18.42
C ARG A 170 -8.73 5.95 17.09
N TYR A 171 -8.22 6.68 16.10
CA TYR A 171 -8.78 6.70 14.76
C TYR A 171 -8.56 5.38 14.03
N GLU A 172 -7.32 4.90 13.97
CA GLU A 172 -6.96 3.65 13.28
C GLU A 172 -7.62 2.44 13.96
N LYS A 173 -7.64 2.40 15.30
CA LYS A 173 -8.29 1.31 16.06
C LYS A 173 -9.81 1.27 15.85
N ALA A 174 -10.46 2.40 15.68
CA ALA A 174 -11.89 2.46 15.37
C ALA A 174 -12.21 1.99 13.94
N GLU A 175 -11.28 2.13 13.01
CA GLU A 175 -11.44 1.67 11.61
C GLU A 175 -10.98 0.20 11.41
N GLU A 176 -10.19 -0.37 12.31
CA GLU A 176 -9.59 -1.72 12.21
C GLU A 176 -10.62 -2.84 11.88
N PRO A 177 -11.86 -2.88 12.44
CA PRO A 177 -12.85 -3.89 12.08
C PRO A 177 -13.25 -3.88 10.59
N HIS A 178 -13.04 -2.76 9.90
CA HIS A 178 -13.30 -2.59 8.48
C HIS A 178 -12.08 -2.94 7.61
N HIS A 179 -10.95 -3.32 8.23
CA HIS A 179 -9.68 -3.61 7.56
C HIS A 179 -9.25 -5.08 7.70
N THR A 180 -10.15 -6.01 8.07
CA THR A 180 -9.87 -7.44 8.00
C THR A 180 -9.67 -7.89 6.55
N ALA A 181 -8.96 -8.99 6.30
CA ALA A 181 -8.74 -9.51 4.94
C ALA A 181 -10.07 -9.70 4.19
N THR A 182 -11.10 -10.21 4.87
CA THR A 182 -12.45 -10.40 4.30
C THR A 182 -13.10 -9.08 3.87
N GLU A 183 -12.99 -8.03 4.69
CA GLU A 183 -13.55 -6.71 4.35
C GLU A 183 -12.76 -6.05 3.21
N ARG A 184 -11.44 -6.12 3.24
CA ARG A 184 -10.57 -5.59 2.18
C ARG A 184 -10.83 -6.27 0.84
N GLN A 185 -11.08 -7.59 0.85
CA GLN A 185 -11.36 -8.37 -0.37
C GLN A 185 -12.67 -7.95 -1.07
N LYS A 186 -13.62 -7.31 -0.39
CA LYS A 186 -14.87 -6.82 -1.02
C LYS A 186 -14.62 -5.68 -2.03
N THR A 187 -13.60 -4.85 -1.76
CA THR A 187 -13.18 -3.75 -2.65
C THR A 187 -11.65 -3.73 -2.73
N PRO A 188 -11.02 -4.73 -3.37
CA PRO A 188 -9.60 -5.03 -3.21
C PRO A 188 -8.67 -3.89 -3.64
N TYR A 189 -9.03 -3.17 -4.68
CA TYR A 189 -8.19 -2.08 -5.20
C TYR A 189 -8.24 -0.79 -4.38
N GLN A 190 -9.27 -0.61 -3.54
CA GLN A 190 -9.45 0.57 -2.71
C GLN A 190 -8.87 0.40 -1.31
N HIS A 191 -8.45 -0.82 -0.97
CA HIS A 191 -7.92 -1.22 0.33
C HIS A 191 -6.49 -1.74 0.25
N LEU A 192 -5.75 -1.36 -0.79
CA LEU A 192 -4.35 -1.69 -0.94
C LEU A 192 -3.51 -0.88 0.04
N HIS A 193 -2.62 -1.56 0.79
CA HIS A 193 -1.69 -0.94 1.74
C HIS A 193 -0.26 -1.26 1.36
N THR A 194 0.51 -0.26 0.96
CA THR A 194 1.92 -0.44 0.59
C THR A 194 2.84 -0.70 1.78
N ALA A 195 2.33 -0.53 2.99
CA ALA A 195 3.06 -0.83 4.23
C ALA A 195 3.27 -2.33 4.48
N ASN A 196 2.55 -3.21 3.74
CA ASN A 196 2.66 -4.67 3.85
C ASN A 196 2.15 -5.32 2.56
N LEU A 197 2.93 -5.19 1.48
CA LEU A 197 2.52 -5.53 0.12
C LEU A 197 3.56 -6.40 -0.58
N LEU A 198 3.16 -7.63 -0.96
CA LEU A 198 3.91 -8.45 -1.91
C LEU A 198 3.40 -8.18 -3.32
N ILE A 199 4.33 -7.97 -4.26
CA ILE A 199 4.02 -7.72 -5.67
C ILE A 199 5.11 -8.32 -6.57
N ALA A 200 4.73 -8.88 -7.72
CA ALA A 200 5.69 -9.35 -8.72
C ALA A 200 6.58 -8.18 -9.21
N CYS A 201 7.90 -8.39 -9.25
CA CYS A 201 8.88 -7.36 -9.62
C CYS A 201 8.60 -6.79 -11.02
N GLU A 202 8.39 -7.64 -12.01
CA GLU A 202 8.07 -7.24 -13.38
C GLU A 202 6.84 -6.32 -13.42
N LEU A 203 5.78 -6.69 -12.68
CA LEU A 203 4.55 -5.90 -12.60
C LEU A 203 4.80 -4.52 -12.00
N MET A 204 5.59 -4.44 -10.92
CA MET A 204 5.93 -3.17 -10.27
C MET A 204 6.77 -2.27 -11.18
N LEU A 205 7.71 -2.84 -11.94
CA LEU A 205 8.53 -2.08 -12.89
C LEU A 205 7.71 -1.58 -14.09
N GLN A 206 6.70 -2.34 -14.54
CA GLN A 206 5.77 -1.91 -15.59
C GLN A 206 4.78 -0.86 -15.12
N HIS A 207 4.39 -0.88 -13.85
CA HIS A 207 3.39 0.00 -13.25
C HIS A 207 3.92 0.67 -11.97
N PRO A 208 4.95 1.53 -12.07
CA PRO A 208 5.55 2.18 -10.92
C PRO A 208 4.58 3.11 -10.21
N PHE A 209 4.87 3.42 -8.95
CA PHE A 209 4.17 4.48 -8.23
C PHE A 209 4.26 5.81 -8.97
N ASP A 210 3.19 6.61 -8.88
CA ASP A 210 3.15 7.93 -9.49
C ASP A 210 4.01 8.94 -8.71
N GLU A 211 5.20 9.26 -9.20
CA GLU A 211 6.16 10.15 -8.54
C GLU A 211 5.72 11.63 -8.52
N ARG A 212 4.61 11.98 -9.17
CA ARG A 212 3.97 13.30 -8.98
C ARG A 212 3.44 13.48 -7.56
N LEU A 213 3.16 12.37 -6.84
CA LEU A 213 2.78 12.33 -5.43
C LEU A 213 4.02 12.48 -4.54
N ARG A 214 4.53 13.69 -4.41
CA ARG A 214 5.69 14.00 -3.56
C ARG A 214 5.33 14.16 -2.09
N HIS A 215 4.08 14.55 -1.81
CA HIS A 215 3.54 14.75 -0.48
C HIS A 215 2.82 13.51 0.03
N TYR A 216 2.48 13.53 1.31
CA TYR A 216 1.86 12.40 1.99
C TYR A 216 0.52 12.00 1.37
N GLY A 217 0.39 10.68 1.10
CA GLY A 217 -0.85 9.96 0.87
C GLY A 217 -1.26 9.77 -0.61
N TYR A 218 -2.09 8.76 -0.80
CA TYR A 218 -2.76 8.36 -2.05
C TYR A 218 -1.87 7.67 -3.10
N GLU A 219 -0.59 7.40 -2.83
CA GLU A 219 0.26 6.61 -3.72
C GLU A 219 -0.24 5.16 -3.86
N ASP A 220 -0.72 4.59 -2.77
CA ASP A 220 -1.35 3.27 -2.69
C ASP A 220 -2.69 3.23 -3.45
N VAL A 221 -3.52 4.25 -3.28
CA VAL A 221 -4.81 4.38 -3.97
C VAL A 221 -4.64 4.47 -5.49
N LEU A 222 -3.64 5.22 -5.97
CA LEU A 222 -3.37 5.32 -7.40
C LEU A 222 -2.77 4.03 -7.98
N LEU A 223 -1.94 3.32 -7.22
CA LEU A 223 -1.46 1.99 -7.60
C LEU A 223 -2.64 1.03 -7.71
N GLY A 224 -3.52 0.96 -6.70
CA GLY A 224 -4.72 0.14 -6.73
C GLY A 224 -5.61 0.43 -7.95
N LYS A 225 -5.79 1.72 -8.30
CA LYS A 225 -6.50 2.14 -9.50
C LYS A 225 -5.84 1.62 -10.78
N THR A 226 -4.51 1.67 -10.86
CA THR A 226 -3.74 1.17 -11.99
C THR A 226 -3.91 -0.34 -12.14
N LEU A 227 -3.77 -1.11 -11.06
CA LEU A 227 -3.97 -2.54 -11.04
C LEU A 227 -5.39 -2.93 -11.47
N GLN A 228 -6.41 -2.19 -11.02
CA GLN A 228 -7.80 -2.42 -11.45
C GLN A 228 -7.99 -2.19 -12.95
N ARG A 229 -7.42 -1.13 -13.50
CA ARG A 229 -7.49 -0.84 -14.95
C ARG A 229 -6.84 -1.94 -15.79
N GLN A 230 -5.75 -2.50 -15.28
CA GLN A 230 -5.04 -3.62 -15.89
C GLN A 230 -5.70 -4.98 -15.59
N ARG A 231 -6.76 -5.02 -14.78
CA ARG A 231 -7.46 -6.24 -14.34
C ARG A 231 -6.56 -7.24 -13.62
N ILE A 232 -5.57 -6.74 -12.90
CA ILE A 232 -4.65 -7.56 -12.11
C ILE A 232 -5.31 -7.84 -10.76
N PRO A 233 -5.53 -9.11 -10.40
CA PRO A 233 -6.18 -9.45 -9.14
C PRO A 233 -5.29 -9.12 -7.95
N ILE A 234 -5.89 -8.63 -6.86
CA ILE A 234 -5.25 -8.44 -5.56
C ILE A 234 -5.84 -9.47 -4.60
N GLN A 235 -4.98 -10.26 -3.98
CA GLN A 235 -5.36 -11.16 -2.90
C GLN A 235 -5.10 -10.48 -1.56
N HIS A 236 -6.13 -10.36 -0.74
CA HIS A 236 -6.00 -9.90 0.65
C HIS A 236 -5.94 -11.09 1.58
N ILE A 237 -4.91 -11.17 2.41
CA ILE A 237 -4.72 -12.23 3.39
C ILE A 237 -4.67 -11.66 4.80
N ASP A 238 -4.86 -12.52 5.78
CA ASP A 238 -4.71 -12.18 7.19
C ASP A 238 -3.28 -12.49 7.65
N ASN A 239 -2.37 -11.59 7.24
CA ASN A 239 -0.94 -11.63 7.57
C ASN A 239 -0.43 -10.24 7.98
N PRO A 240 -1.02 -9.63 9.04
CA PRO A 240 -0.76 -8.25 9.36
C PRO A 240 0.63 -8.03 9.97
N LEU A 241 1.19 -6.85 9.69
CA LEU A 241 2.26 -6.27 10.48
C LEU A 241 1.67 -5.38 11.58
N GLY A 242 2.30 -5.33 12.73
CA GLY A 242 1.93 -4.45 13.83
C GLY A 242 2.36 -3.01 13.55
N PHE A 243 1.46 -2.05 13.74
CA PHE A 243 1.75 -0.64 13.75
C PHE A 243 1.64 -0.12 15.18
N CYS A 244 2.76 0.27 15.78
CA CYS A 244 2.86 0.69 17.19
C CYS A 244 3.54 2.04 17.39
N ILE A 245 3.99 2.71 16.32
CA ILE A 245 4.66 4.02 16.40
C ILE A 245 3.68 5.13 16.02
N PHE A 246 3.24 5.89 17.03
CA PHE A 246 2.27 6.97 16.83
C PHE A 246 2.92 8.33 17.08
N GLU A 247 2.82 9.20 16.09
CA GLU A 247 3.22 10.60 16.21
C GLU A 247 2.29 11.38 17.17
N SER A 248 2.74 12.54 17.61
CA SER A 248 1.91 13.44 18.41
C SER A 248 0.61 13.82 17.70
N ASN A 249 -0.44 14.18 18.46
CA ASN A 249 -1.71 14.60 17.89
C ASN A 249 -1.55 15.78 16.92
N ALA A 250 -0.66 16.72 17.21
CA ALA A 250 -0.39 17.87 16.34
C ALA A 250 0.25 17.44 15.01
N ALA A 251 1.22 16.51 15.06
CA ALA A 251 1.87 15.97 13.86
C ALA A 251 0.87 15.17 13.00
N PHE A 252 0.02 14.36 13.63
CA PHE A 252 -1.02 13.60 12.91
C PHE A 252 -2.05 14.50 12.23
N VAL A 253 -2.48 15.59 12.89
CA VAL A 253 -3.38 16.57 12.28
C VAL A 253 -2.72 17.26 11.10
N ALA A 254 -1.46 17.70 11.23
CA ALA A 254 -0.70 18.33 10.14
C ALA A 254 -0.52 17.38 8.93
N LYS A 255 -0.18 16.11 9.19
CA LYS A 255 -0.06 15.05 8.17
C LYS A 255 -1.40 14.78 7.47
N THR A 256 -2.50 14.80 8.22
CA THR A 256 -3.85 14.69 7.66
C THR A 256 -4.19 15.87 6.75
N GLU A 257 -3.87 17.09 7.17
CA GLU A 257 -4.06 18.31 6.37
C GLU A 257 -3.23 18.25 5.07
N GLU A 258 -1.99 17.76 5.13
CA GLU A 258 -1.15 17.52 3.96
C GLU A 258 -1.80 16.54 3.00
N GLY A 259 -2.24 15.36 3.49
CA GLY A 259 -2.94 14.38 2.66
C GLY A 259 -4.21 14.93 2.01
N LEU A 260 -4.96 15.80 2.70
CA LEU A 260 -6.14 16.45 2.12
C LEU A 260 -5.79 17.47 1.04
N ARG A 261 -4.64 18.16 1.14
CA ARG A 261 -4.11 19.01 0.06
C ARG A 261 -3.72 18.17 -1.16
N THR A 262 -3.05 17.02 -0.93
CA THR A 262 -2.74 16.05 -1.99
C THR A 262 -4.03 15.54 -2.66
N LEU A 263 -5.07 15.19 -1.88
CA LEU A 263 -6.37 14.78 -2.41
C LEU A 263 -7.01 15.86 -3.29
N CYS A 264 -6.94 17.11 -2.86
CA CYS A 264 -7.47 18.24 -3.62
C CYS A 264 -6.70 18.44 -4.93
N GLN A 265 -5.37 18.26 -4.91
CA GLN A 265 -4.52 18.40 -6.08
C GLN A 265 -4.78 17.31 -7.12
N PHE A 266 -4.95 16.07 -6.69
CA PHE A 266 -5.14 14.90 -7.55
C PHE A 266 -6.61 14.44 -7.61
N ARG A 267 -7.58 15.34 -7.34
CA ARG A 267 -9.01 15.00 -7.27
C ARG A 267 -9.55 14.30 -8.52
N SER A 268 -9.06 14.67 -9.70
CA SER A 268 -9.42 14.04 -10.98
C SER A 268 -8.90 12.62 -11.09
N ASP A 269 -7.65 12.41 -10.66
CA ASP A 269 -7.01 11.11 -10.72
C ASP A 269 -7.60 10.13 -9.69
N LEU A 270 -8.00 10.64 -8.52
CA LEU A 270 -8.54 9.88 -7.37
C LEU A 270 -10.06 9.71 -7.38
N ARG A 271 -10.75 10.26 -8.39
CA ARG A 271 -12.21 10.15 -8.50
C ARG A 271 -12.67 8.70 -8.60
N GLY A 272 -13.65 8.32 -7.77
CA GLY A 272 -14.19 6.95 -7.69
C GLY A 272 -13.36 5.99 -6.83
N TYR A 273 -12.18 6.40 -6.32
CA TYR A 273 -11.31 5.58 -5.47
C TYR A 273 -11.12 6.15 -4.07
N SER A 274 -11.13 7.47 -3.90
CA SER A 274 -11.10 8.07 -2.57
C SER A 274 -12.48 8.06 -1.91
N ARG A 275 -12.59 7.46 -0.71
CA ARG A 275 -13.82 7.46 0.10
C ARG A 275 -14.32 8.89 0.37
N MET A 276 -13.42 9.83 0.64
CA MET A 276 -13.76 11.24 0.88
C MET A 276 -14.40 11.88 -0.37
N LEU A 277 -13.80 11.67 -1.55
CA LEU A 277 -14.35 12.19 -2.81
C LEU A 277 -15.71 11.58 -3.12
N THR A 278 -15.85 10.26 -2.96
CA THR A 278 -17.12 9.55 -3.16
C THR A 278 -18.21 10.06 -2.22
N PHE A 279 -17.86 10.27 -0.94
CA PHE A 279 -18.78 10.83 0.05
C PHE A 279 -19.24 12.25 -0.34
N VAL A 280 -18.30 13.13 -0.68
CA VAL A 280 -18.63 14.52 -1.07
C VAL A 280 -19.50 14.55 -2.35
N GLN A 281 -19.20 13.70 -3.34
CA GLN A 281 -19.97 13.57 -4.56
C GLN A 281 -21.38 13.01 -4.34
N GLY A 282 -21.56 12.18 -3.32
CA GLY A 282 -22.86 11.65 -2.92
C GLY A 282 -23.80 12.67 -2.26
N ILE A 283 -23.26 13.84 -1.84
CA ILE A 283 -24.08 14.92 -1.28
C ILE A 283 -24.62 15.78 -2.41
N HIS A 284 -25.83 15.48 -2.85
CA HIS A 284 -26.49 16.20 -3.96
C HIS A 284 -27.06 17.58 -3.60
N ILE A 285 -27.03 17.98 -2.34
CA ILE A 285 -27.56 19.26 -1.85
C ILE A 285 -26.40 20.22 -1.58
N PRO A 286 -26.12 21.19 -2.49
CA PRO A 286 -24.98 22.11 -2.33
C PRO A 286 -25.00 22.93 -1.02
N ALA A 287 -26.18 23.24 -0.51
CA ALA A 287 -26.34 23.96 0.75
C ALA A 287 -25.76 23.21 1.95
N ILE A 288 -25.79 21.87 1.96
CA ILE A 288 -25.18 21.07 3.03
C ILE A 288 -23.65 21.23 3.00
N LEU A 289 -23.03 21.12 1.83
CA LEU A 289 -21.58 21.30 1.68
C LEU A 289 -21.17 22.73 2.05
N TRP A 290 -21.98 23.73 1.67
CA TRP A 290 -21.74 25.12 2.06
C TRP A 290 -21.83 25.31 3.58
N LEU A 291 -22.84 24.74 4.24
CA LEU A 291 -22.97 24.82 5.71
C LEU A 291 -21.79 24.15 6.44
N ILE A 292 -21.35 22.96 6.00
CA ILE A 292 -20.18 22.28 6.58
C ILE A 292 -18.93 23.14 6.42
N ARG A 293 -18.76 23.76 5.25
CA ARG A 293 -17.64 24.66 4.99
C ARG A 293 -17.70 25.90 5.88
N MET A 294 -18.86 26.56 5.99
CA MET A 294 -19.03 27.74 6.86
C MET A 294 -18.78 27.39 8.33
N PHE A 295 -19.26 26.24 8.79
CA PHE A 295 -18.95 25.73 10.12
C PHE A 295 -17.43 25.56 10.33
N HIS A 296 -16.74 25.01 9.34
CA HIS A 296 -15.29 24.87 9.41
C HIS A 296 -14.58 26.23 9.45
N LEU A 297 -15.00 27.20 8.64
CA LEU A 297 -14.41 28.55 8.65
C LEU A 297 -14.59 29.25 10.01
N MET A 298 -15.73 29.04 10.68
CA MET A 298 -16.00 29.62 12.00
C MET A 298 -15.30 28.89 13.14
N PHE A 299 -15.30 27.58 13.13
CA PHE A 299 -14.88 26.75 14.27
C PHE A 299 -13.62 25.92 14.02
N GLY A 300 -13.10 25.87 12.80
CA GLY A 300 -11.99 25.00 12.41
C GLY A 300 -10.73 25.20 13.26
N ALA A 301 -10.38 26.45 13.58
CA ALA A 301 -9.23 26.75 14.45
C ALA A 301 -9.43 26.21 15.88
N THR A 302 -10.64 26.32 16.43
CA THR A 302 -10.98 25.79 17.76
C THR A 302 -10.98 24.27 17.78
N ILE A 303 -11.56 23.65 16.75
CA ILE A 303 -11.54 22.19 16.58
C ILE A 303 -10.10 21.70 16.44
N ARG A 304 -9.29 22.33 15.59
CA ARG A 304 -7.86 22.00 15.42
C ARG A 304 -7.10 22.05 16.75
N ARG A 305 -7.35 23.08 17.57
CA ARG A 305 -6.74 23.20 18.90
C ARG A 305 -7.13 22.02 19.80
N ASN A 306 -8.39 21.59 19.81
CA ASN A 306 -8.82 20.40 20.53
C ASN A 306 -8.11 19.14 20.02
N LEU A 307 -8.06 18.95 18.70
CA LEU A 307 -7.46 17.77 18.07
C LEU A 307 -5.94 17.66 18.32
N CYS A 308 -5.24 18.80 18.40
CA CYS A 308 -3.81 18.86 18.74
C CYS A 308 -3.54 18.75 20.26
N GLY A 309 -4.57 18.82 21.09
CA GLY A 309 -4.46 18.77 22.55
C GLY A 309 -4.32 17.35 23.12
N SER A 310 -4.27 17.24 24.45
CA SER A 310 -4.11 15.99 25.18
C SER A 310 -5.36 15.10 25.21
N ARG A 311 -6.55 15.66 24.94
CA ARG A 311 -7.84 14.95 24.95
C ARG A 311 -8.61 15.19 23.64
N PRO A 312 -8.12 14.69 22.50
CA PRO A 312 -8.76 14.92 21.21
C PRO A 312 -10.11 14.18 21.12
N ILE A 313 -11.10 14.83 20.49
CA ILE A 313 -12.41 14.25 20.28
C ILE A 313 -12.49 13.65 18.87
N LEU A 314 -12.60 12.32 18.76
CA LEU A 314 -12.54 11.59 17.48
C LEU A 314 -13.65 12.00 16.50
N SER A 315 -14.87 12.29 16.98
CA SER A 315 -15.95 12.75 16.11
C SER A 315 -15.66 14.11 15.48
N LEU A 316 -14.99 15.01 16.21
CA LEU A 316 -14.55 16.30 15.68
C LEU A 316 -13.47 16.12 14.59
N PHE A 317 -12.64 15.08 14.68
CA PHE A 317 -11.64 14.78 13.65
C PHE A 317 -12.29 14.46 12.31
N LYS A 318 -13.35 13.63 12.30
CA LYS A 318 -14.09 13.28 11.06
C LYS A 318 -14.73 14.55 10.44
N ILE A 319 -15.34 15.41 11.25
CA ILE A 319 -15.94 16.68 10.80
C ILE A 319 -14.85 17.65 10.31
N TYR A 320 -13.74 17.77 11.05
CA TYR A 320 -12.62 18.63 10.69
C TYR A 320 -12.04 18.28 9.32
N ARG A 321 -11.76 17.00 9.07
CA ARG A 321 -11.23 16.52 7.78
C ARG A 321 -12.12 16.93 6.61
N LEU A 322 -13.44 16.74 6.76
CA LEU A 322 -14.40 17.09 5.70
C LEU A 322 -14.44 18.60 5.49
N GLY A 323 -14.56 19.37 6.55
CA GLY A 323 -14.60 20.84 6.48
C GLY A 323 -13.32 21.44 5.90
N TYR A 324 -12.16 20.94 6.33
CA TYR A 324 -10.85 21.35 5.79
C TYR A 324 -10.75 21.05 4.29
N TYR A 325 -11.13 19.85 3.85
CA TYR A 325 -11.16 19.50 2.43
C TYR A 325 -12.06 20.45 1.62
N LEU A 326 -13.27 20.73 2.10
CA LEU A 326 -14.21 21.64 1.43
C LEU A 326 -13.69 23.11 1.40
N SER A 327 -12.88 23.51 2.37
CA SER A 327 -12.25 24.83 2.35
C SER A 327 -11.18 24.98 1.26
N LEU A 328 -10.48 23.87 0.90
CA LEU A 328 -9.47 23.85 -0.15
C LEU A 328 -10.03 23.98 -1.57
N LEU A 329 -11.30 23.55 -1.79
CA LEU A 329 -11.88 23.52 -3.14
C LEU A 329 -12.04 24.91 -3.76
N ASN A 330 -12.30 25.94 -2.95
CA ASN A 330 -12.57 27.32 -3.46
C ASN A 330 -11.32 28.19 -3.65
N HIS A 331 -10.14 27.75 -3.16
CA HIS A 331 -8.90 28.51 -3.40
C HIS A 331 -8.35 28.35 -4.83
N ARG A 332 -8.96 27.51 -5.68
CA ARG A 332 -8.51 27.23 -7.05
C ARG A 332 -9.44 27.73 -8.14
N GLU A 333 -10.57 28.34 -7.80
CA GLU A 333 -11.53 28.93 -8.76
C GLU A 333 -11.42 30.48 -8.85
N GLY A 334 -10.37 31.07 -8.23
CA GLY A 334 -10.07 32.51 -8.29
C GLY A 334 -8.78 32.83 -9.03
#